data_3239b240162ad1117aa9eccbcbd697e9
#
_entry.id   3239b240162ad1117aa9eccbcbd697e9
#
_cell.length_a   1.000
_cell.length_b   1.000
_cell.length_c   1.000
_cell.angle_alpha   90.00
_cell.angle_beta   90.00
_cell.angle_gamma   90.00
#
_symmetry.space_group_name_H-M   'P 1'
#
loop_
_entity.id
_entity.type
_entity.pdbx_description
1 polymer ?
#
loop_
_entity_poly.entity_id
_entity_poly.type
_entity_poly.pdbx_seq_one_letter_code
_entity_poly.pdbx_strand_id
1 'polypeptide(L)'
;MFFRILKKDFKRKKTMNVILWLFVILAAMFVASGINNVVTVMNGTDYYLDKAGIGDYVVITMGENCLGALDEALENDAVADYRMENVVWGEKSNLKSLDGKELEAKNSVVYQSLEDSKLHFFDADDRQITELAPGHAYASGKFMEKNGLKEGDQIRITNN
;
A
#
# COMPACT_ATOMS: atom_id res chain seq x y z
N MET A 1 58.45 14.28 -4.20
CA MET A 1 58.37 15.34 -3.17
C MET A 1 57.00 15.46 -2.56
N PHE A 2 55.92 15.42 -3.30
CA PHE A 2 54.52 15.58 -2.87
C PHE A 2 54.11 14.65 -1.72
N PHE A 3 54.39 13.35 -1.82
CA PHE A 3 54.02 12.37 -0.76
C PHE A 3 54.73 12.59 0.60
N ARG A 4 55.94 13.17 0.58
CA ARG A 4 56.67 13.48 1.84
C ARG A 4 56.02 14.68 2.56
N ILE A 5 55.56 15.68 1.81
CA ILE A 5 54.89 16.86 2.34
C ILE A 5 53.53 16.45 2.89
N LEU A 6 52.75 15.67 2.13
CA LEU A 6 51.45 15.13 2.53
C LEU A 6 51.53 14.31 3.83
N LYS A 7 52.51 13.41 3.93
CA LYS A 7 52.73 12.60 5.12
C LYS A 7 53.10 13.44 6.36
N LYS A 8 53.80 14.57 6.18
CA LYS A 8 54.18 15.48 7.25
C LYS A 8 53.00 16.33 7.73
N ASP A 9 52.15 16.75 6.82
CA ASP A 9 50.90 17.48 7.12
C ASP A 9 49.87 16.58 7.81
N PHE A 10 49.72 15.33 7.39
CA PHE A 10 48.90 14.33 8.07
C PHE A 10 49.35 14.08 9.52
N LYS A 11 50.64 14.04 9.78
CA LYS A 11 51.17 13.89 11.15
C LYS A 11 50.96 15.11 12.03
N ARG A 12 50.98 16.32 11.44
CA ARG A 12 50.89 17.58 12.17
C ARG A 12 49.49 17.94 12.61
N LYS A 13 48.44 17.49 11.82
CA LYS A 13 47.03 17.79 12.07
C LYS A 13 46.22 16.51 12.34
N LYS A 14 46.76 15.59 13.13
CA LYS A 14 46.12 14.29 13.37
C LYS A 14 44.67 14.38 13.79
N THR A 15 44.35 15.22 14.77
CA THR A 15 42.99 15.37 15.33
C THR A 15 42.02 15.88 14.28
N MET A 16 42.42 16.89 13.47
CA MET A 16 41.58 17.45 12.45
C MET A 16 41.29 16.46 11.30
N ASN A 17 42.30 15.65 10.95
CA ASN A 17 42.14 14.61 9.94
C ASN A 17 41.25 13.49 10.43
N VAL A 18 41.33 13.08 11.69
CA VAL A 18 40.44 12.09 12.29
C VAL A 18 38.99 12.59 12.28
N ILE A 19 38.78 13.84 12.66
CA ILE A 19 37.43 14.45 12.62
C ILE A 19 36.88 14.47 11.20
N LEU A 20 37.70 14.88 10.21
CA LEU A 20 37.28 14.89 8.81
C LEU A 20 36.90 13.47 8.32
N TRP A 21 37.69 12.47 8.66
CA TRP A 21 37.37 11.07 8.33
C TRP A 21 36.07 10.60 8.98
N LEU A 22 35.83 10.96 10.24
CA LEU A 22 34.58 10.65 10.93
C LEU A 22 33.38 11.29 10.21
N PHE A 23 33.51 12.55 9.77
CA PHE A 23 32.43 13.20 9.00
C PHE A 23 32.18 12.52 7.67
N VAL A 24 33.22 12.13 6.94
CA VAL A 24 33.08 11.41 5.67
C VAL A 24 32.41 10.05 5.87
N ILE A 25 32.80 9.32 6.91
CA ILE A 25 32.20 8.03 7.25
C ILE A 25 30.71 8.21 7.62
N LEU A 26 30.40 9.18 8.48
CA LEU A 26 29.02 9.48 8.86
C LEU A 26 28.18 9.86 7.63
N ALA A 27 28.67 10.74 6.77
CA ALA A 27 27.98 11.13 5.55
C ALA A 27 27.73 9.92 4.64
N ALA A 28 28.72 9.06 4.46
CA ALA A 28 28.57 7.84 3.67
C ALA A 28 27.52 6.88 4.27
N MET A 29 27.49 6.73 5.61
CA MET A 29 26.49 5.93 6.30
C MET A 29 25.07 6.48 6.11
N PHE A 30 24.87 7.79 6.19
CA PHE A 30 23.57 8.41 5.97
C PHE A 30 23.08 8.23 4.54
N VAL A 31 23.97 8.41 3.56
CA VAL A 31 23.63 8.20 2.13
C VAL A 31 23.27 6.73 1.88
N ALA A 32 24.08 5.81 2.37
CA ALA A 32 23.82 4.38 2.19
C ALA A 32 22.51 3.95 2.85
N SER A 33 22.24 4.41 4.08
CA SER A 33 20.97 4.13 4.78
C SER A 33 19.77 4.72 4.05
N GLY A 34 19.88 5.95 3.55
CA GLY A 34 18.83 6.61 2.78
C GLY A 34 18.48 5.85 1.51
N ILE A 35 19.48 5.46 0.73
CA ILE A 35 19.28 4.67 -0.49
C ILE A 35 18.65 3.32 -0.17
N ASN A 36 19.14 2.62 0.84
CA ASN A 36 18.59 1.33 1.24
C ASN A 36 17.11 1.44 1.63
N ASN A 37 16.72 2.48 2.37
CA ASN A 37 15.32 2.69 2.74
C ASN A 37 14.43 2.93 1.51
N VAL A 38 14.88 3.74 0.55
CA VAL A 38 14.13 3.99 -0.70
C VAL A 38 13.95 2.69 -1.48
N VAL A 39 15.01 1.92 -1.68
CA VAL A 39 14.95 0.64 -2.40
C VAL A 39 14.04 -0.36 -1.68
N THR A 40 14.11 -0.43 -0.34
CA THR A 40 13.25 -1.34 0.44
C THR A 40 11.77 -0.96 0.31
N VAL A 41 11.44 0.33 0.37
CA VAL A 41 10.05 0.79 0.22
C VAL A 41 9.53 0.52 -1.19
N MET A 42 10.31 0.82 -2.22
CA MET A 42 9.92 0.57 -3.62
C MET A 42 9.69 -0.93 -3.87
N ASN A 43 10.68 -1.76 -3.53
CA ASN A 43 10.54 -3.21 -3.72
C ASN A 43 9.40 -3.82 -2.89
N GLY A 44 9.15 -3.28 -1.70
CA GLY A 44 8.04 -3.71 -0.86
C GLY A 44 6.68 -3.38 -1.48
N THR A 45 6.56 -2.19 -2.07
CA THR A 45 5.33 -1.79 -2.77
C THR A 45 5.07 -2.68 -3.96
N ASP A 46 6.06 -2.88 -4.83
CA ASP A 46 5.94 -3.74 -6.01
C ASP A 46 5.58 -5.18 -5.60
N TYR A 47 6.27 -5.71 -4.60
CA TYR A 47 5.96 -7.04 -4.06
C TYR A 47 4.51 -7.20 -3.61
N TYR A 48 3.96 -6.20 -2.88
CA TYR A 48 2.58 -6.30 -2.40
C TYR A 48 1.55 -6.07 -3.51
N LEU A 49 1.83 -5.22 -4.49
CA LEU A 49 0.96 -5.04 -5.65
C LEU A 49 0.89 -6.32 -6.48
N ASP A 50 2.03 -6.92 -6.79
CA ASP A 50 2.12 -8.19 -7.51
C ASP A 50 1.42 -9.32 -6.74
N LYS A 51 1.67 -9.42 -5.44
CA LYS A 51 1.08 -10.43 -4.58
C LYS A 51 -0.45 -10.31 -4.51
N ALA A 52 -0.97 -9.09 -4.47
CA ALA A 52 -2.41 -8.82 -4.50
C ALA A 52 -3.01 -8.98 -5.90
N GLY A 53 -2.18 -9.13 -6.93
CA GLY A 53 -2.63 -9.19 -8.32
C GLY A 53 -3.13 -7.85 -8.84
N ILE A 54 -2.66 -6.74 -8.31
CA ILE A 54 -3.01 -5.41 -8.78
C ILE A 54 -2.15 -5.08 -10.00
N GLY A 55 -2.79 -4.60 -11.09
CA GLY A 55 -2.07 -4.20 -12.30
C GLY A 55 -1.37 -2.85 -12.15
N ASP A 56 -0.57 -2.49 -13.15
CA ASP A 56 0.19 -1.23 -13.19
C ASP A 56 -0.72 0.01 -13.13
N TYR A 57 -1.93 -0.12 -13.65
CA TYR A 57 -2.94 0.95 -13.67
C TYR A 57 -4.29 0.44 -13.16
N VAL A 58 -4.96 1.27 -12.38
CA VAL A 58 -6.33 1.05 -11.93
C VAL A 58 -7.21 2.20 -12.43
N VAL A 59 -8.22 1.87 -13.21
CA VAL A 59 -9.20 2.83 -13.70
C VAL A 59 -10.52 2.54 -13.02
N ILE A 60 -11.11 3.55 -12.38
CA ILE A 60 -12.42 3.45 -11.73
C ILE A 60 -13.43 4.19 -12.60
N THR A 61 -14.42 3.47 -13.08
CA THR A 61 -15.52 4.04 -13.87
C THR A 61 -16.82 3.96 -13.08
N MET A 62 -17.65 4.97 -13.20
CA MET A 62 -18.98 5.00 -12.60
C MET A 62 -20.02 5.31 -13.70
N GLY A 63 -20.96 4.40 -13.85
CA GLY A 63 -22.06 4.54 -14.80
C GLY A 63 -21.79 3.93 -16.18
N GLU A 64 -22.88 3.59 -16.87
CA GLU A 64 -22.83 2.86 -18.13
C GLU A 64 -22.23 3.65 -19.30
N ASN A 65 -22.24 4.98 -19.24
CA ASN A 65 -21.73 5.83 -20.32
C ASN A 65 -20.20 5.79 -20.48
N CYS A 66 -19.49 5.28 -19.49
CA CYS A 66 -18.02 5.17 -19.53
C CYS A 66 -17.55 3.85 -20.17
N LEU A 67 -18.42 2.87 -20.31
CA LEU A 67 -18.02 1.53 -20.78
C LEU A 67 -17.57 1.56 -22.25
N GLY A 68 -18.25 2.30 -23.12
CA GLY A 68 -17.85 2.40 -24.52
C GLY A 68 -16.49 3.06 -24.74
N ALA A 69 -16.17 4.10 -23.99
CA ALA A 69 -14.83 4.72 -24.05
C ALA A 69 -13.75 3.83 -23.43
N LEU A 70 -14.12 3.02 -22.44
CA LEU A 70 -13.22 2.04 -21.83
C LEU A 70 -12.91 0.90 -22.83
N ASP A 71 -13.92 0.37 -23.51
CA ASP A 71 -13.73 -0.68 -24.51
C ASP A 71 -12.77 -0.23 -25.62
N GLU A 72 -12.95 1.00 -26.15
CA GLU A 72 -12.03 1.58 -27.14
C GLU A 72 -10.60 1.74 -26.58
N ALA A 73 -10.45 2.13 -25.31
CA ALA A 73 -9.14 2.26 -24.68
C ALA A 73 -8.46 0.91 -24.46
N LEU A 74 -9.23 -0.14 -24.15
CA LEU A 74 -8.73 -1.49 -23.92
C LEU A 74 -8.27 -2.19 -25.21
N GLU A 75 -8.76 -1.77 -26.38
CA GLU A 75 -8.32 -2.26 -27.69
C GLU A 75 -6.96 -1.70 -28.11
N ASN A 76 -6.38 -0.76 -27.35
CA ASN A 76 -5.11 -0.14 -27.69
C ASN A 76 -3.94 -1.12 -27.50
N ASP A 77 -3.01 -1.16 -28.48
CA ASP A 77 -1.83 -2.03 -28.45
C ASP A 77 -0.91 -1.84 -27.23
N ALA A 78 -1.05 -0.73 -26.51
CA ALA A 78 -0.33 -0.47 -25.26
C ALA A 78 -0.90 -1.23 -24.06
N VAL A 79 -2.10 -1.80 -24.18
CA VAL A 79 -2.74 -2.60 -23.14
C VAL A 79 -2.42 -4.06 -23.37
N ALA A 80 -1.52 -4.62 -22.56
CA ALA A 80 -1.10 -6.02 -22.71
C ALA A 80 -2.14 -6.99 -22.15
N ASP A 81 -2.79 -6.64 -21.03
CA ASP A 81 -3.83 -7.42 -20.37
C ASP A 81 -4.67 -6.51 -19.47
N TYR A 82 -5.91 -6.87 -19.24
CA TYR A 82 -6.78 -6.15 -18.31
C TYR A 82 -7.72 -7.07 -17.55
N ARG A 83 -8.17 -6.62 -16.40
CA ARG A 83 -9.17 -7.31 -15.58
C ARG A 83 -10.24 -6.33 -15.13
N MET A 84 -11.47 -6.79 -15.12
CA MET A 84 -12.61 -6.02 -14.62
C MET A 84 -13.01 -6.54 -13.25
N GLU A 85 -13.11 -5.65 -12.28
CA GLU A 85 -13.55 -5.92 -10.92
C GLU A 85 -14.85 -5.19 -10.65
N ASN A 86 -15.87 -5.90 -10.21
CA ASN A 86 -17.12 -5.31 -9.80
C ASN A 86 -17.10 -4.99 -8.31
N VAL A 87 -17.32 -3.72 -7.99
CA VAL A 87 -17.35 -3.25 -6.62
C VAL A 87 -18.65 -2.49 -6.35
N VAL A 88 -19.14 -2.61 -5.12
CA VAL A 88 -20.30 -1.83 -4.65
C VAL A 88 -19.80 -0.72 -3.75
N TRP A 89 -20.15 0.50 -4.10
CA TRP A 89 -19.86 1.68 -3.30
C TRP A 89 -20.99 1.93 -2.30
N GLY A 90 -20.63 1.96 -1.03
CA GLY A 90 -21.53 2.31 0.05
C GLY A 90 -21.19 3.66 0.66
N GLU A 91 -22.21 4.37 1.08
CA GLU A 91 -22.03 5.60 1.83
C GLU A 91 -21.65 5.27 3.29
N LYS A 92 -20.97 6.20 3.92
CA LYS A 92 -20.57 6.12 5.34
C LYS A 92 -21.76 5.87 6.27
N SER A 93 -22.89 6.51 6.00
CA SER A 93 -24.13 6.41 6.80
C SER A 93 -24.77 5.02 6.81
N ASN A 94 -24.34 4.17 5.87
CA ASN A 94 -24.88 2.82 5.73
C ASN A 94 -24.26 1.80 6.68
N LEU A 95 -23.19 2.17 7.40
CA LEU A 95 -22.47 1.30 8.32
C LEU A 95 -22.74 1.68 9.76
N LYS A 96 -23.33 0.77 10.50
CA LYS A 96 -23.63 0.95 11.93
C LYS A 96 -23.22 -0.28 12.74
N SER A 97 -22.80 -0.04 13.97
CA SER A 97 -22.70 -1.11 14.96
C SER A 97 -24.09 -1.61 15.36
N LEU A 98 -24.16 -2.71 16.11
CA LEU A 98 -25.47 -3.24 16.59
C LEU A 98 -26.24 -2.24 17.44
N ASP A 99 -25.54 -1.41 18.20
CA ASP A 99 -26.13 -0.37 19.09
C ASP A 99 -26.64 0.84 18.27
N GLY A 100 -26.52 0.81 16.93
CA GLY A 100 -26.98 1.89 16.07
C GLY A 100 -25.98 3.06 15.91
N LYS A 101 -24.80 2.97 16.51
CA LYS A 101 -23.75 3.97 16.35
C LYS A 101 -23.17 3.88 14.94
N GLU A 102 -23.02 5.01 14.28
CA GLU A 102 -22.37 5.08 12.98
C GLU A 102 -20.88 4.73 13.09
N LEU A 103 -20.41 3.89 12.16
CA LEU A 103 -19.00 3.54 12.07
C LEU A 103 -18.25 4.57 11.24
N GLU A 104 -17.05 4.91 11.70
CA GLU A 104 -16.24 5.90 11.03
C GLU A 104 -15.54 5.32 9.80
N ALA A 105 -15.99 5.74 8.62
CA ALA A 105 -15.29 5.59 7.36
C ALA A 105 -14.85 6.97 6.84
N LYS A 106 -13.82 7.07 6.00
CA LYS A 106 -13.37 8.38 5.52
C LYS A 106 -14.45 9.07 4.67
N ASN A 107 -14.80 8.51 3.52
CA ASN A 107 -15.76 9.10 2.58
C ASN A 107 -16.78 8.07 2.10
N SER A 108 -16.29 6.89 1.73
CA SER A 108 -17.09 5.79 1.19
C SER A 108 -16.49 4.46 1.64
N VAL A 109 -17.28 3.42 1.55
CA VAL A 109 -16.85 2.05 1.79
C VAL A 109 -17.02 1.30 0.48
N VAL A 110 -16.02 0.53 0.14
CA VAL A 110 -16.06 -0.33 -1.05
C VAL A 110 -16.31 -1.76 -0.59
N TYR A 111 -17.34 -2.37 -1.12
CA TYR A 111 -17.65 -3.77 -0.92
C TYR A 111 -17.28 -4.55 -2.17
N GLN A 112 -16.57 -5.63 -2.00
CA GLN A 112 -16.12 -6.49 -3.08
C GLN A 112 -16.41 -7.95 -2.73
N SER A 113 -16.92 -8.70 -3.71
CA SER A 113 -17.11 -10.14 -3.58
C SER A 113 -15.75 -10.85 -3.57
N LEU A 114 -15.54 -11.74 -2.60
CA LEU A 114 -14.33 -12.56 -2.57
C LEU A 114 -14.32 -13.59 -3.70
N GLU A 115 -15.50 -14.16 -4.05
CA GLU A 115 -15.62 -15.21 -5.05
C GLU A 115 -15.44 -14.68 -6.48
N ASP A 116 -15.93 -13.46 -6.75
CA ASP A 116 -15.88 -12.85 -8.08
C ASP A 116 -14.60 -12.07 -8.34
N SER A 117 -13.89 -11.68 -7.29
CA SER A 117 -12.67 -10.90 -7.40
C SER A 117 -11.51 -11.71 -7.97
N LYS A 118 -10.74 -11.08 -8.84
CA LYS A 118 -9.45 -11.58 -9.32
C LYS A 118 -8.28 -11.09 -8.47
N LEU A 119 -8.54 -10.20 -7.52
CA LEU A 119 -7.55 -9.74 -6.55
C LEU A 119 -7.37 -10.76 -5.44
N HIS A 120 -6.18 -10.82 -4.90
CA HIS A 120 -5.86 -11.67 -3.75
C HIS A 120 -5.92 -10.84 -2.47
N PHE A 121 -6.66 -11.32 -1.49
CA PHE A 121 -6.76 -10.72 -0.17
C PHE A 121 -5.98 -11.55 0.84
N PHE A 122 -5.41 -10.87 1.84
CA PHE A 122 -4.57 -11.51 2.84
C PHE A 122 -5.02 -11.11 4.26
N ASP A 123 -4.91 -12.05 5.17
CA ASP A 123 -5.16 -11.81 6.59
C ASP A 123 -3.98 -11.11 7.29
N ALA A 124 -4.09 -10.87 8.59
CA ALA A 124 -3.04 -10.23 9.39
C ALA A 124 -1.74 -11.06 9.49
N ASP A 125 -1.81 -12.36 9.25
CA ASP A 125 -0.68 -13.29 9.25
C ASP A 125 -0.12 -13.52 7.85
N ASP A 126 -0.52 -12.70 6.86
CA ASP A 126 -0.08 -12.76 5.46
C ASP A 126 -0.50 -14.06 4.72
N ARG A 127 -1.57 -14.72 5.20
CA ARG A 127 -2.17 -15.87 4.54
C ARG A 127 -3.28 -15.42 3.61
N GLN A 128 -3.32 -15.98 2.42
CA GLN A 128 -4.35 -15.65 1.44
C GLN A 128 -5.73 -16.11 1.94
N ILE A 129 -6.69 -15.19 1.86
CA ILE A 129 -8.10 -15.45 2.17
C ILE A 129 -8.75 -16.00 0.92
N THR A 130 -9.19 -17.26 0.98
CA THR A 130 -9.80 -17.96 -0.15
C THR A 130 -11.28 -18.29 0.08
N GLU A 131 -11.74 -18.24 1.32
CA GLU A 131 -13.09 -18.60 1.69
C GLU A 131 -13.69 -17.60 2.67
N LEU A 132 -14.99 -17.40 2.57
CA LEU A 132 -15.76 -16.54 3.46
C LEU A 132 -17.07 -17.25 3.85
N ALA A 133 -17.30 -17.42 5.13
CA ALA A 133 -18.54 -18.02 5.60
C ALA A 133 -19.75 -17.09 5.33
N PRO A 134 -20.92 -17.64 4.98
CA PRO A 134 -22.11 -16.85 4.74
C PRO A 134 -22.45 -15.93 5.92
N GLY A 135 -22.77 -14.68 5.61
CA GLY A 135 -23.07 -13.66 6.62
C GLY A 135 -21.84 -13.06 7.33
N HIS A 136 -20.64 -13.39 6.90
CA HIS A 136 -19.40 -12.80 7.39
C HIS A 136 -18.80 -11.83 6.37
N ALA A 137 -17.91 -10.97 6.83
CA ALA A 137 -17.14 -10.05 6.00
C ALA A 137 -15.75 -9.86 6.59
N TYR A 138 -14.76 -9.74 5.74
CA TYR A 138 -13.46 -9.22 6.12
C TYR A 138 -13.46 -7.70 6.02
N ALA A 139 -12.86 -7.05 6.99
CA ALA A 139 -12.70 -5.61 7.00
C ALA A 139 -11.21 -5.25 7.06
N SER A 140 -10.85 -4.12 6.47
CA SER A 140 -9.45 -3.67 6.54
C SER A 140 -9.06 -3.40 8.00
N GLY A 141 -7.84 -3.79 8.38
CA GLY A 141 -7.34 -3.59 9.74
C GLY A 141 -7.43 -2.15 10.22
N LYS A 142 -7.20 -1.19 9.31
CA LYS A 142 -7.33 0.25 9.61
C LYS A 142 -8.76 0.67 9.93
N PHE A 143 -9.76 0.09 9.26
CA PHE A 143 -11.17 0.34 9.55
C PHE A 143 -11.55 -0.24 10.91
N MET A 144 -11.11 -1.45 11.21
CA MET A 144 -11.35 -2.11 12.47
C MET A 144 -10.73 -1.34 13.65
N GLU A 145 -9.44 -0.98 13.53
CA GLU A 145 -8.72 -0.20 14.54
C GLU A 145 -9.42 1.14 14.82
N LYS A 146 -9.78 1.88 13.76
CA LYS A 146 -10.44 3.18 13.89
C LYS A 146 -11.78 3.13 14.61
N ASN A 147 -12.51 2.04 14.45
CA ASN A 147 -13.83 1.85 15.05
C ASN A 147 -13.81 1.03 16.36
N GLY A 148 -12.62 0.59 16.78
CA GLY A 148 -12.48 -0.27 17.96
C GLY A 148 -13.13 -1.64 17.78
N LEU A 149 -13.27 -2.10 16.53
CA LEU A 149 -13.86 -3.39 16.20
C LEU A 149 -12.86 -4.52 16.40
N LYS A 150 -13.40 -5.67 16.78
CA LYS A 150 -12.66 -6.93 16.95
C LYS A 150 -13.25 -8.00 16.05
N GLU A 151 -12.48 -9.04 15.82
CA GLU A 151 -12.97 -10.24 15.14
C GLU A 151 -14.18 -10.81 15.87
N GLY A 152 -15.24 -11.12 15.11
CA GLY A 152 -16.52 -11.59 15.65
C GLY A 152 -17.53 -10.49 15.97
N ASP A 153 -17.14 -9.22 15.93
CA ASP A 153 -18.09 -8.11 16.10
C ASP A 153 -19.06 -8.07 14.92
N GLN A 154 -20.31 -7.71 15.22
CA GLN A 154 -21.35 -7.61 14.21
C GLN A 154 -21.59 -6.17 13.81
N ILE A 155 -21.73 -5.97 12.53
CA ILE A 155 -22.06 -4.67 11.95
C ILE A 155 -23.36 -4.78 11.13
N ARG A 156 -24.08 -3.68 11.01
CA ARG A 156 -25.27 -3.57 10.18
C ARG A 156 -24.96 -2.72 8.97
N ILE A 157 -25.23 -3.28 7.80
CA ILE A 157 -25.14 -2.56 6.51
C ILE A 157 -26.58 -2.28 6.10
N THR A 158 -26.92 -1.00 5.88
CA THR A 158 -28.22 -0.58 5.39
C THR A 158 -28.06 -0.04 3.98
N ASN A 159 -28.92 -0.44 3.08
CA ASN A 159 -29.04 0.15 1.74
C ASN A 159 -30.20 1.14 1.78
N ASN A 160 -29.92 2.40 1.51
CA ASN A 160 -30.94 3.44 1.38
C ASN A 160 -31.39 3.58 -0.06
#